data_d64addcb5510c0f68f47af5b515d8896
#
_entry.id   d64addcb5510c0f68f47af5b515d8896
#
_cell.length_a   1.000
_cell.length_b   1.000
_cell.length_c   1.000
_cell.angle_alpha   90.00
_cell.angle_beta   90.00
_cell.angle_gamma   90.00
#
_symmetry.space_group_name_H-M   'P 1'
#
loop_
_entity.id
_entity.type
_entity.pdbx_description
1 polymer ?
#
loop_
_entity_poly.entity_id
_entity_poly.type
_entity_poly.pdbx_seq_one_letter_code
_entity_poly.pdbx_strand_id
1 'polypeptide(L)'
;MNLMTAGALAASVLLAVPAFAALNQGAKAPDFTAEASLAGKDFSFSLQDALKKGPVVVYFYPAAYTGGCDIEAHTFATQKASFDKAGATIIGVSADSLKRLNTFSSDPNYCAGKFPVASDADGRIAASYGLKLQPAEPGMTDVRGQVIDHGFIPRTTFVIGRDGKIVAAFSSEADHLHPQDHVTKSLAIVQHLQAGAAP
;
A
#
# COMPACT_ATOMS: atom_id res chain seq x y z
N MET A 1 -55.05 0.12 -47.32
CA MET A 1 -54.79 -0.86 -46.24
C MET A 1 -53.35 -0.62 -45.81
N ASN A 2 -53.14 0.27 -44.83
CA ASN A 2 -51.81 0.74 -44.38
C ASN A 2 -51.38 -0.11 -43.18
N LEU A 3 -50.32 -0.87 -43.34
CA LEU A 3 -49.61 -1.52 -42.21
C LEU A 3 -48.64 -0.51 -41.57
N MET A 4 -48.95 -0.11 -40.34
CA MET A 4 -48.00 0.60 -39.47
C MET A 4 -47.12 -0.43 -38.78
N THR A 5 -45.83 -0.42 -39.12
CA THR A 5 -44.77 -1.19 -38.38
C THR A 5 -44.31 -0.33 -37.20
N ALA A 6 -44.63 -0.78 -35.97
CA ALA A 6 -44.11 -0.19 -34.75
C ALA A 6 -42.69 -0.77 -34.48
N GLY A 7 -41.68 0.08 -34.60
CA GLY A 7 -40.32 -0.25 -34.21
C GLY A 7 -40.14 -0.11 -32.71
N ALA A 8 -39.82 -1.22 -32.02
CA ALA A 8 -39.47 -1.19 -30.61
C ALA A 8 -37.97 -0.80 -30.47
N LEU A 9 -37.73 0.39 -29.91
CA LEU A 9 -36.37 0.78 -29.47
C LEU A 9 -36.03 0.02 -28.17
N ALA A 10 -35.13 -0.92 -28.25
CA ALA A 10 -34.54 -1.54 -27.07
C ALA A 10 -33.45 -0.60 -26.49
N ALA A 11 -33.73 0.03 -25.36
CA ALA A 11 -32.75 0.80 -24.62
C ALA A 11 -31.81 -0.15 -23.87
N SER A 12 -30.57 -0.28 -24.36
CA SER A 12 -29.51 -1.03 -23.65
C SER A 12 -29.01 -0.20 -22.46
N VAL A 13 -29.35 -0.61 -21.26
CA VAL A 13 -28.79 -0.05 -20.02
C VAL A 13 -27.38 -0.63 -19.86
N LEU A 14 -26.36 0.17 -20.16
CA LEU A 14 -24.98 -0.12 -19.82
C LEU A 14 -24.81 0.00 -18.30
N LEU A 15 -24.75 -1.13 -17.60
CA LEU A 15 -24.34 -1.19 -16.21
C LEU A 15 -22.84 -0.87 -16.16
N ALA A 16 -22.50 0.34 -15.74
CA ALA A 16 -21.12 0.72 -15.43
C ALA A 16 -20.66 -0.12 -14.23
N VAL A 17 -19.79 -1.09 -14.47
CA VAL A 17 -19.07 -1.79 -13.40
C VAL A 17 -18.10 -0.78 -12.79
N PRO A 18 -18.14 -0.51 -11.48
CA PRO A 18 -17.17 0.40 -10.86
C PRO A 18 -15.76 -0.17 -11.09
N ALA A 19 -14.95 0.55 -11.84
CA ALA A 19 -13.53 0.26 -11.96
C ALA A 19 -12.90 0.57 -10.59
N PHE A 20 -12.38 -0.45 -9.92
CA PHE A 20 -11.54 -0.25 -8.73
C PHE A 20 -10.24 0.43 -9.22
N ALA A 21 -10.14 1.71 -8.98
CA ALA A 21 -8.93 2.48 -9.17
C ALA A 21 -8.40 2.90 -7.80
N ALA A 22 -7.09 2.86 -7.62
CA ALA A 22 -6.44 3.36 -6.42
C ALA A 22 -6.90 4.81 -6.13
N LEU A 23 -7.00 5.17 -4.85
CA LEU A 23 -7.42 6.51 -4.45
C LEU A 23 -6.41 7.55 -4.95
N ASN A 24 -6.94 8.67 -5.44
CA ASN A 24 -6.15 9.74 -6.02
C ASN A 24 -5.68 10.77 -4.97
N GLN A 25 -4.69 11.56 -5.35
CA GLN A 25 -4.28 12.77 -4.63
C GLN A 25 -5.50 13.68 -4.32
N GLY A 26 -5.54 14.23 -3.10
CA GLY A 26 -6.61 15.08 -2.58
C GLY A 26 -7.74 14.30 -1.90
N ALA A 27 -7.88 12.99 -2.11
CA ALA A 27 -8.87 12.19 -1.42
C ALA A 27 -8.52 12.04 0.08
N LYS A 28 -9.55 11.89 0.92
CA LYS A 28 -9.34 11.51 2.32
C LYS A 28 -8.87 10.06 2.38
N ALA A 29 -7.76 9.81 3.06
CA ALA A 29 -7.28 8.47 3.30
C ALA A 29 -8.26 7.72 4.23
N PRO A 30 -8.68 6.50 3.88
CA PRO A 30 -9.42 5.64 4.79
C PRO A 30 -8.62 5.37 6.06
N ASP A 31 -9.25 5.55 7.21
CA ASP A 31 -8.62 5.21 8.49
C ASP A 31 -8.58 3.70 8.69
N PHE A 32 -7.54 3.21 9.35
CA PHE A 32 -7.44 1.80 9.69
C PHE A 32 -6.62 1.58 10.97
N THR A 33 -6.94 0.47 11.60
CA THR A 33 -6.13 -0.15 12.64
C THR A 33 -5.80 -1.57 12.18
N ALA A 34 -4.54 -1.98 12.34
CA ALA A 34 -4.07 -3.28 11.89
C ALA A 34 -3.11 -3.90 12.89
N GLU A 35 -3.13 -5.24 12.99
CA GLU A 35 -2.07 -5.98 13.65
C GLU A 35 -0.77 -5.84 12.84
N ALA A 36 0.28 -5.40 13.51
CA ALA A 36 1.54 -5.07 12.88
C ALA A 36 2.72 -5.65 13.67
N SER A 37 3.85 -5.73 13.01
CA SER A 37 5.12 -6.15 13.61
C SER A 37 6.18 -5.09 13.45
N LEU A 38 6.91 -4.81 14.52
CA LEU A 38 8.11 -3.99 14.54
C LEU A 38 9.23 -4.74 15.26
N ALA A 39 10.34 -4.98 14.59
CA ALA A 39 11.48 -5.72 15.13
C ALA A 39 11.08 -7.09 15.72
N GLY A 40 10.14 -7.78 15.06
CA GLY A 40 9.65 -9.09 15.46
C GLY A 40 8.64 -9.09 16.62
N LYS A 41 8.15 -7.92 17.02
CA LYS A 41 7.17 -7.77 18.12
C LYS A 41 5.83 -7.29 17.59
N ASP A 42 4.77 -7.97 18.01
CA ASP A 42 3.40 -7.63 17.67
C ASP A 42 2.94 -6.36 18.39
N PHE A 43 2.18 -5.55 17.69
CA PHE A 43 1.45 -4.41 18.23
C PHE A 43 0.29 -4.01 17.34
N SER A 44 -0.63 -3.20 17.84
CA SER A 44 -1.69 -2.63 17.02
C SER A 44 -1.28 -1.27 16.47
N PHE A 45 -1.22 -1.14 15.14
CA PHE A 45 -0.95 0.13 14.47
C PHE A 45 -2.24 0.87 14.18
N SER A 46 -2.30 2.17 14.49
CA SER A 46 -3.41 3.07 14.13
C SER A 46 -2.90 4.17 13.20
N LEU A 47 -3.50 4.29 12.02
CA LEU A 47 -3.18 5.38 11.09
C LEU A 47 -3.49 6.74 11.71
N GLN A 48 -4.64 6.87 12.38
CA GLN A 48 -5.03 8.12 13.03
C GLN A 48 -4.01 8.58 14.08
N ASP A 49 -3.48 7.65 14.90
CA ASP A 49 -2.48 7.99 15.92
C ASP A 49 -1.11 8.32 15.30
N ALA A 50 -0.77 7.69 14.18
CA ALA A 50 0.44 8.02 13.44
C ALA A 50 0.36 9.43 12.82
N LEU A 51 -0.78 9.81 12.25
CA LEU A 51 -1.02 11.14 11.65
C LEU A 51 -0.95 12.29 12.67
N LYS A 52 -1.24 12.04 13.94
CA LYS A 52 -1.04 13.04 15.03
C LYS A 52 0.44 13.43 15.18
N LYS A 53 1.36 12.51 14.84
CA LYS A 53 2.82 12.71 14.96
C LYS A 53 3.42 13.39 13.72
N GLY A 54 2.89 13.08 12.52
CA GLY A 54 3.42 13.60 11.26
C GLY A 54 2.75 12.97 10.04
N PRO A 55 3.24 13.25 8.82
CA PRO A 55 2.79 12.55 7.63
C PRO A 55 3.10 11.06 7.71
N VAL A 56 2.29 10.24 7.02
CA VAL A 56 2.44 8.78 7.01
C VAL A 56 2.61 8.30 5.58
N VAL A 57 3.62 7.47 5.36
CA VAL A 57 3.82 6.71 4.13
C VAL A 57 3.24 5.32 4.34
N VAL A 58 2.13 5.02 3.68
CA VAL A 58 1.53 3.70 3.63
C VAL A 58 1.91 3.05 2.31
N TYR A 59 2.76 2.03 2.34
CA TYR A 59 3.09 1.30 1.13
C TYR A 59 2.51 -0.12 1.17
N PHE A 60 1.68 -0.43 0.18
CA PHE A 60 1.15 -1.76 -0.06
C PHE A 60 2.12 -2.53 -0.95
N TYR A 61 2.37 -3.79 -0.59
CA TYR A 61 3.29 -4.65 -1.34
C TYR A 61 2.76 -6.08 -1.45
N PRO A 62 3.14 -6.84 -2.51
CA PRO A 62 2.60 -8.17 -2.79
C PRO A 62 2.83 -9.19 -1.70
N ALA A 63 4.09 -9.44 -1.31
CA ALA A 63 4.44 -10.42 -0.28
C ALA A 63 5.85 -10.21 0.26
N ALA A 64 6.04 -10.43 1.55
CA ALA A 64 7.36 -10.46 2.20
C ALA A 64 8.23 -11.58 1.61
N TYR A 65 9.54 -11.36 1.56
CA TYR A 65 10.53 -12.28 1.00
C TYR A 65 10.36 -12.56 -0.49
N THR A 66 9.95 -11.54 -1.25
CA THR A 66 9.92 -11.58 -2.73
C THR A 66 10.74 -10.43 -3.29
N GLY A 67 11.51 -10.69 -4.36
CA GLY A 67 12.57 -9.82 -4.86
C GLY A 67 12.31 -8.31 -4.81
N GLY A 68 11.24 -7.84 -5.47
CA GLY A 68 10.90 -6.40 -5.47
C GLY A 68 10.48 -5.86 -4.10
N CYS A 69 9.80 -6.68 -3.28
CA CYS A 69 9.36 -6.28 -1.93
C CYS A 69 10.55 -6.18 -0.96
N ASP A 70 11.51 -7.08 -1.11
CA ASP A 70 12.74 -7.10 -0.33
C ASP A 70 13.60 -5.86 -0.61
N ILE A 71 13.72 -5.49 -1.89
CA ILE A 71 14.41 -4.27 -2.33
C ILE A 71 13.73 -3.02 -1.75
N GLU A 72 12.40 -2.94 -1.80
CA GLU A 72 11.65 -1.80 -1.26
C GLU A 72 11.82 -1.67 0.25
N ALA A 73 11.64 -2.78 0.99
CA ALA A 73 11.80 -2.80 2.43
C ALA A 73 13.23 -2.42 2.85
N HIS A 74 14.24 -2.98 2.20
CA HIS A 74 15.64 -2.63 2.44
C HIS A 74 15.91 -1.14 2.17
N THR A 75 15.34 -0.60 1.08
CA THR A 75 15.51 0.82 0.73
C THR A 75 14.84 1.73 1.77
N PHE A 76 13.63 1.42 2.24
CA PHE A 76 13.01 2.11 3.37
C PHE A 76 13.87 2.03 4.63
N ALA A 77 14.40 0.85 4.95
CA ALA A 77 15.25 0.66 6.13
C ALA A 77 16.54 1.50 6.08
N THR A 78 17.19 1.59 4.92
CA THR A 78 18.40 2.41 4.73
C THR A 78 18.11 3.91 4.78
N GLN A 79 16.94 4.34 4.31
CA GLN A 79 16.52 5.75 4.31
C GLN A 79 15.74 6.17 5.58
N LYS A 80 15.54 5.26 6.54
CA LYS A 80 14.71 5.49 7.72
C LYS A 80 15.06 6.78 8.48
N ALA A 81 16.34 7.04 8.68
CA ALA A 81 16.81 8.25 9.35
C ALA A 81 16.38 9.54 8.63
N SER A 82 16.29 9.52 7.30
CA SER A 82 15.83 10.66 6.51
C SER A 82 14.32 10.88 6.64
N PHE A 83 13.53 9.80 6.70
CA PHE A 83 12.09 9.87 7.00
C PHE A 83 11.84 10.38 8.43
N ASP A 84 12.62 9.90 9.41
CA ASP A 84 12.53 10.38 10.79
C ASP A 84 12.83 11.89 10.90
N LYS A 85 13.88 12.33 10.21
CA LYS A 85 14.21 13.75 10.14
C LYS A 85 13.08 14.57 9.50
N ALA A 86 12.36 14.00 8.54
CA ALA A 86 11.18 14.64 7.95
C ALA A 86 9.91 14.50 8.81
N GLY A 87 10.00 13.86 9.98
CA GLY A 87 8.87 13.64 10.89
C GLY A 87 7.83 12.65 10.36
N ALA A 88 8.20 11.82 9.39
CA ALA A 88 7.28 10.90 8.73
C ALA A 88 7.33 9.49 9.33
N THR A 89 6.16 8.88 9.47
CA THR A 89 6.00 7.46 9.80
C THR A 89 5.92 6.63 8.53
N ILE A 90 6.56 5.45 8.50
CA ILE A 90 6.46 4.46 7.43
C ILE A 90 5.70 3.26 7.97
N ILE A 91 4.77 2.72 7.18
CA ILE A 91 4.09 1.44 7.42
C ILE A 91 3.96 0.66 6.12
N GLY A 92 4.45 -0.58 6.10
CA GLY A 92 4.18 -1.51 5.01
C GLY A 92 2.91 -2.30 5.28
N VAL A 93 2.14 -2.63 4.25
CA VAL A 93 0.92 -3.41 4.38
C VAL A 93 0.90 -4.50 3.31
N SER A 94 0.71 -5.75 3.72
CA SER A 94 0.57 -6.90 2.82
C SER A 94 -0.45 -7.90 3.35
N ALA A 95 -0.81 -8.88 2.53
CA ALA A 95 -1.68 -9.97 2.96
C ALA A 95 -0.93 -11.08 3.74
N ASP A 96 0.36 -10.91 4.00
CA ASP A 96 1.13 -11.84 4.80
C ASP A 96 0.56 -12.00 6.22
N SER A 97 0.68 -13.20 6.78
CA SER A 97 0.35 -13.46 8.17
C SER A 97 1.27 -12.68 9.13
N LEU A 98 0.74 -12.28 10.30
CA LEU A 98 1.53 -11.59 11.33
C LEU A 98 2.79 -12.38 11.72
N LYS A 99 2.69 -13.72 11.81
CA LYS A 99 3.84 -14.60 12.08
C LYS A 99 4.95 -14.43 11.02
N ARG A 100 4.59 -14.33 9.73
CA ARG A 100 5.55 -14.11 8.65
C ARG A 100 6.16 -12.71 8.73
N LEU A 101 5.34 -11.71 9.03
CA LEU A 101 5.76 -10.34 9.22
C LEU A 101 6.68 -10.14 10.43
N ASN A 102 6.54 -10.92 11.50
CA ASN A 102 7.46 -10.89 12.64
C ASN A 102 8.88 -11.22 12.22
N THR A 103 9.05 -12.25 11.41
CA THR A 103 10.37 -12.61 10.87
C THR A 103 10.88 -11.52 9.92
N PHE A 104 10.02 -11.03 9.02
CA PHE A 104 10.40 -10.02 8.02
C PHE A 104 10.76 -8.67 8.63
N SER A 105 10.00 -8.22 9.64
CA SER A 105 10.24 -6.93 10.30
C SER A 105 11.58 -6.89 11.05
N SER A 106 12.03 -8.02 11.59
CA SER A 106 13.28 -8.14 12.34
C SER A 106 14.48 -8.48 11.47
N ASP A 107 14.27 -8.96 10.24
CA ASP A 107 15.36 -9.41 9.37
C ASP A 107 16.27 -8.24 8.97
N PRO A 108 17.60 -8.32 9.28
CA PRO A 108 18.54 -7.24 9.01
C PRO A 108 18.72 -6.91 7.53
N ASN A 109 18.38 -7.83 6.64
CA ASN A 109 18.50 -7.62 5.19
C ASN A 109 17.31 -6.86 4.59
N TYR A 110 16.20 -6.74 5.34
CA TYR A 110 14.94 -6.13 4.84
C TYR A 110 14.50 -4.97 5.70
N CYS A 111 13.54 -5.15 6.60
CA CYS A 111 13.05 -4.05 7.46
C CYS A 111 14.06 -3.65 8.56
N ALA A 112 14.96 -4.56 8.93
CA ALA A 112 16.02 -4.35 9.92
C ALA A 112 15.53 -3.80 11.28
N GLY A 113 14.29 -4.13 11.67
CA GLY A 113 13.68 -3.64 12.90
C GLY A 113 13.39 -2.13 12.92
N LYS A 114 13.47 -1.43 11.78
CA LYS A 114 13.46 0.04 11.74
C LYS A 114 12.09 0.67 11.52
N PHE A 115 11.16 -0.06 10.93
CA PHE A 115 9.79 0.41 10.68
C PHE A 115 8.81 -0.76 10.71
N PRO A 116 7.51 -0.49 11.00
CA PRO A 116 6.52 -1.55 11.10
C PRO A 116 6.02 -2.05 9.74
N VAL A 117 5.57 -3.31 9.75
CA VAL A 117 4.79 -3.93 8.67
C VAL A 117 3.52 -4.52 9.26
N ALA A 118 2.39 -4.33 8.58
CA ALA A 118 1.06 -4.71 9.04
C ALA A 118 0.44 -5.79 8.16
N SER A 119 -0.36 -6.66 8.79
CA SER A 119 -1.10 -7.72 8.14
C SER A 119 -2.48 -7.23 7.71
N ASP A 120 -2.79 -7.38 6.45
CA ASP A 120 -4.11 -7.20 5.83
C ASP A 120 -4.53 -8.52 5.16
N ALA A 121 -4.54 -9.60 5.95
CA ALA A 121 -4.75 -10.96 5.45
C ALA A 121 -6.07 -11.16 4.71
N ASP A 122 -7.10 -10.37 5.02
CA ASP A 122 -8.40 -10.40 4.35
C ASP A 122 -8.55 -9.34 3.26
N GLY A 123 -7.53 -8.50 3.01
CA GLY A 123 -7.50 -7.49 1.96
C GLY A 123 -8.45 -6.30 2.17
N ARG A 124 -9.02 -6.12 3.39
CA ARG A 124 -10.00 -5.05 3.64
C ARG A 124 -9.37 -3.66 3.66
N ILE A 125 -8.17 -3.54 4.18
CA ILE A 125 -7.45 -2.26 4.19
C ILE A 125 -7.12 -1.88 2.74
N ALA A 126 -6.52 -2.80 1.98
CA ALA A 126 -6.22 -2.59 0.56
C ALA A 126 -7.47 -2.21 -0.25
N ALA A 127 -8.59 -2.92 -0.04
CA ALA A 127 -9.85 -2.64 -0.71
C ALA A 127 -10.38 -1.23 -0.40
N SER A 128 -10.23 -0.74 0.84
CA SER A 128 -10.63 0.62 1.22
C SER A 128 -9.80 1.70 0.49
N TYR A 129 -8.56 1.39 0.11
CA TYR A 129 -7.69 2.24 -0.71
C TYR A 129 -7.89 2.05 -2.22
N GLY A 130 -8.91 1.28 -2.63
CA GLY A 130 -9.21 0.99 -4.03
C GLY A 130 -8.28 -0.06 -4.66
N LEU A 131 -7.53 -0.81 -3.85
CA LEU A 131 -6.65 -1.87 -4.33
C LEU A 131 -7.37 -3.21 -4.24
N LYS A 132 -7.27 -4.00 -5.30
CA LYS A 132 -7.88 -5.33 -5.36
C LYS A 132 -6.81 -6.40 -5.13
N LEU A 133 -7.06 -7.27 -4.15
CA LEU A 133 -6.23 -8.43 -3.91
C LEU A 133 -6.27 -9.36 -5.14
N GLN A 134 -5.10 -9.68 -5.68
CA GLN A 134 -4.92 -10.60 -6.80
C GLN A 134 -4.60 -12.00 -6.27
N PRO A 135 -5.16 -13.07 -6.84
CA PRO A 135 -4.82 -14.43 -6.40
C PRO A 135 -3.33 -14.71 -6.66
N ALA A 136 -2.70 -15.44 -5.73
CA ALA A 136 -1.37 -15.99 -5.97
C ALA A 136 -1.46 -17.20 -6.92
N GLU A 137 -0.42 -17.40 -7.74
CA GLU A 137 -0.29 -18.61 -8.54
C GLU A 137 -0.07 -19.83 -7.63
N PRO A 138 -0.74 -20.96 -7.89
CA PRO A 138 -0.56 -22.17 -7.08
C PRO A 138 0.90 -22.64 -7.05
N GLY A 139 1.40 -22.92 -5.84
CA GLY A 139 2.77 -23.39 -5.62
C GLY A 139 3.86 -22.31 -5.67
N MET A 140 3.47 -21.04 -5.73
CA MET A 140 4.43 -19.94 -5.67
C MET A 140 5.17 -19.93 -4.34
N THR A 141 6.48 -19.73 -4.38
CA THR A 141 7.34 -19.69 -3.20
C THR A 141 8.10 -18.38 -3.11
N ASP A 142 8.47 -18.02 -1.90
CA ASP A 142 9.35 -16.89 -1.63
C ASP A 142 10.84 -17.26 -1.87
N VAL A 143 11.77 -16.30 -1.70
CA VAL A 143 13.21 -16.51 -1.90
C VAL A 143 13.82 -17.53 -0.93
N ARG A 144 13.09 -17.93 0.12
CA ARG A 144 13.48 -18.95 1.09
C ARG A 144 12.89 -20.33 0.77
N GLY A 145 12.13 -20.44 -0.33
CA GLY A 145 11.40 -21.66 -0.74
C GLY A 145 10.14 -21.93 0.08
N GLN A 146 9.63 -20.95 0.85
CA GLN A 146 8.38 -21.10 1.59
C GLN A 146 7.20 -20.75 0.70
N VAL A 147 6.13 -21.56 0.74
CA VAL A 147 4.91 -21.32 -0.03
C VAL A 147 4.28 -20.00 0.38
N ILE A 148 3.83 -19.23 -0.61
CA ILE A 148 2.99 -18.04 -0.44
C ILE A 148 1.55 -18.51 -0.60
N ASP A 149 0.80 -18.50 0.49
CA ASP A 149 -0.57 -19.05 0.60
C ASP A 149 -1.67 -17.97 0.64
N HIS A 150 -1.33 -16.75 0.26
CA HIS A 150 -2.23 -15.61 0.25
C HIS A 150 -2.18 -14.86 -1.09
N GLY A 151 -3.19 -14.03 -1.36
CA GLY A 151 -3.21 -13.15 -2.53
C GLY A 151 -2.25 -11.97 -2.43
N PHE A 152 -2.00 -11.31 -3.56
CA PHE A 152 -1.07 -10.19 -3.68
C PHE A 152 -1.81 -8.86 -3.72
N ILE A 153 -1.40 -7.92 -2.87
CA ILE A 153 -1.81 -6.53 -2.97
C ILE A 153 -0.92 -5.85 -4.00
N PRO A 154 -1.49 -5.17 -5.03
CA PRO A 154 -0.68 -4.43 -6.01
C PRO A 154 0.22 -3.40 -5.33
N ARG A 155 1.51 -3.35 -5.73
CA ARG A 155 2.47 -2.40 -5.16
C ARG A 155 2.02 -0.98 -5.42
N THR A 156 1.58 -0.31 -4.36
CA THR A 156 1.05 1.05 -4.40
C THR A 156 1.44 1.78 -3.14
N THR A 157 1.94 2.99 -3.27
CA THR A 157 2.33 3.83 -2.13
C THR A 157 1.46 5.06 -2.06
N PHE A 158 0.99 5.37 -0.85
CA PHE A 158 0.25 6.58 -0.53
C PHE A 158 1.07 7.40 0.48
N VAL A 159 1.30 8.66 0.19
CA VAL A 159 1.80 9.63 1.16
C VAL A 159 0.61 10.41 1.69
N ILE A 160 0.40 10.36 3.00
CA ILE A 160 -0.76 10.94 3.67
C ILE A 160 -0.29 12.10 4.54
N GLY A 161 -0.85 13.28 4.32
CA GLY A 161 -0.58 14.48 5.11
C GLY A 161 -1.21 14.38 6.51
N ARG A 162 -0.75 15.22 7.44
CA ARG A 162 -1.27 15.29 8.83
C ARG A 162 -2.78 15.56 8.89
N ASP A 163 -3.35 16.17 7.86
CA ASP A 163 -4.79 16.44 7.71
C ASP A 163 -5.60 15.19 7.28
N GLY A 164 -4.93 14.05 7.07
CA GLY A 164 -5.53 12.80 6.62
C GLY A 164 -5.84 12.77 5.13
N LYS A 165 -5.35 13.70 4.33
CA LYS A 165 -5.50 13.67 2.88
C LYS A 165 -4.31 12.99 2.20
N ILE A 166 -4.59 12.27 1.13
CA ILE A 166 -3.58 11.70 0.25
C ILE A 166 -2.90 12.85 -0.50
N VAL A 167 -1.62 13.05 -0.22
CA VAL A 167 -0.78 14.07 -0.87
C VAL A 167 -0.22 13.54 -2.18
N ALA A 168 0.08 12.24 -2.23
CA ALA A 168 0.50 11.54 -3.43
C ALA A 168 0.10 10.07 -3.36
N ALA A 169 -0.18 9.51 -4.53
CA ALA A 169 -0.39 8.08 -4.74
C ALA A 169 0.35 7.67 -6.00
N PHE A 170 1.06 6.55 -5.96
CA PHE A 170 1.77 6.01 -7.11
C PHE A 170 1.88 4.48 -7.04
N SER A 171 1.82 3.87 -8.22
CA SER A 171 1.75 2.42 -8.43
C SER A 171 2.89 1.94 -9.32
N SER A 172 3.46 0.78 -9.01
CA SER A 172 4.46 0.16 -9.90
C SER A 172 3.87 -0.16 -11.27
N GLU A 173 2.63 -0.63 -11.33
CA GLU A 173 1.99 -1.04 -12.57
C GLU A 173 1.57 0.17 -13.42
N ALA A 174 0.81 1.10 -12.83
CA ALA A 174 0.25 2.24 -13.57
C ALA A 174 1.31 3.29 -13.93
N ASP A 175 2.30 3.51 -13.07
CA ASP A 175 3.31 4.57 -13.23
C ASP A 175 4.67 4.04 -13.69
N HIS A 176 4.78 2.72 -13.96
CA HIS A 176 6.01 2.04 -14.39
C HIS A 176 7.20 2.27 -13.44
N LEU A 177 6.94 2.22 -12.12
CA LEU A 177 7.94 2.49 -11.10
C LEU A 177 8.63 1.21 -10.61
N HIS A 178 9.93 1.31 -10.39
CA HIS A 178 10.69 0.30 -9.65
C HIS A 178 10.45 0.44 -8.14
N PRO A 179 10.69 -0.62 -7.35
CA PRO A 179 10.48 -0.58 -5.90
C PRO A 179 11.21 0.56 -5.18
N GLN A 180 12.44 0.89 -5.59
CA GLN A 180 13.21 2.00 -5.02
C GLN A 180 12.61 3.38 -5.31
N ASP A 181 11.90 3.53 -6.44
CA ASP A 181 11.29 4.80 -6.84
C ASP A 181 10.17 5.19 -5.87
N HIS A 182 9.43 4.19 -5.35
CA HIS A 182 8.42 4.40 -4.31
C HIS A 182 9.01 5.07 -3.08
N VAL A 183 10.18 4.61 -2.64
CA VAL A 183 10.89 5.14 -1.46
C VAL A 183 11.41 6.55 -1.72
N THR A 184 12.11 6.74 -2.86
CA THR A 184 12.72 8.03 -3.22
C THR A 184 11.67 9.13 -3.39
N LYS A 185 10.57 8.82 -4.10
CA LYS A 185 9.46 9.76 -4.29
C LYS A 185 8.77 10.09 -2.97
N SER A 186 8.51 9.10 -2.13
CA SER A 186 7.90 9.31 -0.80
C SER A 186 8.77 10.22 0.06
N LEU A 187 10.08 9.97 0.09
CA LEU A 187 11.01 10.77 0.88
C LEU A 187 11.02 12.24 0.42
N ALA A 188 11.11 12.48 -0.89
CA ALA A 188 11.08 13.83 -1.44
C ALA A 188 9.80 14.58 -1.05
N ILE A 189 8.65 13.90 -1.10
CA ILE A 189 7.35 14.48 -0.74
C ILE A 189 7.30 14.84 0.76
N VAL A 190 7.68 13.92 1.66
CA VAL A 190 7.62 14.21 3.10
C VAL A 190 8.60 15.29 3.52
N GLN A 191 9.76 15.39 2.88
CA GLN A 191 10.71 16.49 3.08
C GLN A 191 10.12 17.83 2.64
N HIS A 192 9.41 17.84 1.50
CA HIS A 192 8.73 19.03 0.99
C HIS A 192 7.62 19.49 1.96
N LEU A 193 6.81 18.54 2.47
CA LEU A 193 5.77 18.82 3.48
C LEU A 193 6.37 19.40 4.78
N GLN A 194 7.53 18.88 5.21
CA GLN A 194 8.23 19.39 6.39
C GLN A 194 8.70 20.83 6.20
N ALA A 195 9.16 21.20 5.02
CA ALA A 195 9.60 22.55 4.70
C ALA A 195 8.44 23.57 4.65
N GLY A 196 7.18 23.15 4.88
CA GLY A 196 6.00 24.01 4.88
C GLY A 196 5.54 24.46 3.49
N ALA A 197 6.08 23.85 2.45
CA ALA A 197 5.60 24.07 1.08
C ALA A 197 4.38 23.17 0.81
N ALA A 198 3.33 23.72 0.20
CA ALA A 198 2.24 22.92 -0.33
C ALA A 198 2.76 22.06 -1.50
N PRO A 199 2.26 20.83 -1.71
CA PRO A 199 2.65 19.99 -2.83
C PRO A 199 2.30 20.60 -4.18
#